data_5f1059b445fbf58032068541ec31b68d
#
_entry.id   5f1059b445fbf58032068541ec31b68d
#
_cell.length_a   1.000
_cell.length_b   1.000
_cell.length_c   1.000
_cell.angle_alpha   90.00
_cell.angle_beta   90.00
_cell.angle_gamma   90.00
#
_symmetry.space_group_name_H-M   'P 1'
#
loop_
_entity.id
_entity.type
_entity.pdbx_description
1 polymer ?
#
loop_
_entity_poly.entity_id
_entity_poly.type
_entity_poly.pdbx_seq_one_letter_code
_entity_poly.pdbx_strand_id
1 'polypeptide(L)'
;AVCAEHGALPIANLTPEAAARLGAEALHLTAARLATIDARPDLPLVGASVHRRAEIERAASLGLDYVILGSVNASRSHPGMTGLGWPAWAETARWSSLPVYGIGGLGHDDLDVARAHGASGVAMIGAAWGMR
;
A
#
# COMPACT_ATOMS: atom_id res chain seq x y z
N ALA A 1 13.72 1.07 18.80
CA ALA A 1 13.23 -0.25 19.11
C ALA A 1 13.36 -1.18 17.90
N VAL A 2 12.56 -2.24 17.80
CA VAL A 2 12.74 -3.34 16.83
C VAL A 2 12.94 -2.87 15.37
N CYS A 3 12.13 -1.94 14.88
CA CYS A 3 12.29 -1.45 13.50
C CYS A 3 13.66 -0.84 13.25
N ALA A 4 14.15 -0.01 14.14
CA ALA A 4 15.47 0.62 14.01
C ALA A 4 16.61 -0.40 14.02
N GLU A 5 16.51 -1.44 14.85
CA GLU A 5 17.48 -2.53 14.93
C GLU A 5 17.61 -3.32 13.62
N HIS A 6 16.54 -3.36 12.83
CA HIS A 6 16.47 -4.05 11.54
C HIS A 6 16.49 -3.13 10.32
N GLY A 7 16.76 -1.83 10.50
CA GLY A 7 16.78 -0.86 9.42
C GLY A 7 15.42 -0.69 8.73
N ALA A 8 14.33 -0.95 9.46
CA ALA A 8 12.96 -0.86 8.95
C ALA A 8 12.30 0.45 9.38
N LEU A 9 11.51 1.05 8.50
CA LEU A 9 10.71 2.22 8.81
C LEU A 9 9.34 1.78 9.34
N PRO A 10 8.97 2.14 10.59
CA PRO A 10 7.63 1.89 11.09
C PRO A 10 6.63 2.84 10.42
N ILE A 11 5.56 2.29 9.85
CA ILE A 11 4.50 3.07 9.20
C ILE A 11 3.23 2.91 10.02
N ALA A 12 2.70 4.02 10.53
CA ALA A 12 1.47 4.01 11.31
C ALA A 12 0.24 3.86 10.43
N ASN A 13 -0.65 2.94 10.78
CA ASN A 13 -1.97 2.83 10.15
C ASN A 13 -3.04 3.37 11.13
N LEU A 14 -3.06 4.68 11.28
CA LEU A 14 -3.89 5.41 12.23
C LEU A 14 -4.58 6.58 11.53
N THR A 15 -5.37 7.36 12.29
CA THR A 15 -5.79 8.68 11.80
C THR A 15 -4.60 9.63 11.75
N PRO A 16 -4.62 10.65 10.86
CA PRO A 16 -3.54 11.65 10.82
C PRO A 16 -3.27 12.31 12.17
N GLU A 17 -4.33 12.62 12.92
CA GLU A 17 -4.22 13.25 14.24
C GLU A 17 -3.56 12.33 15.29
N ALA A 18 -3.91 11.03 15.27
CA ALA A 18 -3.31 10.05 16.17
C ALA A 18 -1.84 9.83 15.82
N ALA A 19 -1.51 9.72 14.53
CA ALA A 19 -0.14 9.58 14.05
C ALA A 19 0.73 10.78 14.49
N ALA A 20 0.21 11.99 14.30
CA ALA A 20 0.90 13.21 14.71
C ALA A 20 1.16 13.25 16.22
N ARG A 21 0.17 12.89 17.04
CA ARG A 21 0.32 12.85 18.51
C ARG A 21 1.36 11.84 18.98
N LEU A 22 1.52 10.75 18.24
CA LEU A 22 2.52 9.72 18.54
C LEU A 22 3.91 10.04 17.98
N GLY A 23 4.06 11.14 17.25
CA GLY A 23 5.31 11.51 16.61
C GLY A 23 5.71 10.55 15.48
N ALA A 24 4.74 9.94 14.81
CA ALA A 24 5.01 9.05 13.67
C ALA A 24 5.63 9.84 12.51
N GLU A 25 6.63 9.25 11.85
CA GLU A 25 7.26 9.83 10.65
C GLU A 25 6.63 9.35 9.36
N ALA A 26 5.89 8.25 9.42
CA ALA A 26 5.23 7.67 8.26
C ALA A 26 3.79 7.24 8.59
N LEU A 27 2.89 7.49 7.65
CA LEU A 27 1.46 7.21 7.77
C LEU A 27 0.97 6.44 6.54
N HIS A 28 0.19 5.40 6.78
CA HIS A 28 -0.55 4.70 5.76
C HIS A 28 -2.05 4.93 5.92
N LEU A 29 -2.69 5.46 4.89
CA LEU A 29 -4.12 5.72 4.86
C LEU A 29 -4.87 4.50 4.29
N THR A 30 -5.94 4.10 4.95
CA THR A 30 -6.91 3.20 4.33
C THR A 30 -7.59 3.90 3.15
N ALA A 31 -8.16 3.15 2.21
CA ALA A 31 -8.92 3.73 1.10
C ALA A 31 -10.07 4.61 1.60
N ALA A 32 -10.74 4.21 2.69
CA ALA A 32 -11.80 4.99 3.30
C ALA A 32 -11.30 6.35 3.84
N ARG A 33 -10.14 6.37 4.50
CA ARG A 33 -9.53 7.63 4.96
C ARG A 33 -9.06 8.49 3.80
N LEU A 34 -8.45 7.90 2.78
CA LEU A 34 -8.07 8.62 1.55
C LEU A 34 -9.26 9.34 0.92
N ALA A 35 -10.43 8.74 0.94
CA ALA A 35 -11.64 9.32 0.38
C ALA A 35 -12.13 10.56 1.14
N THR A 36 -11.79 10.71 2.41
CA THR A 36 -12.34 11.74 3.30
C THR A 36 -11.42 12.90 3.61
N ILE A 37 -10.11 12.77 3.42
CA ILE A 37 -9.16 13.86 3.70
C ILE A 37 -9.18 14.92 2.59
N ASP A 38 -9.03 16.18 2.96
CA ASP A 38 -9.03 17.31 2.03
C ASP A 38 -7.62 17.74 1.60
N ALA A 39 -6.61 17.37 2.37
CA ALA A 39 -5.23 17.72 2.11
C ALA A 39 -4.29 16.59 2.56
N ARG A 40 -3.07 16.58 2.01
CA ARG A 40 -2.02 15.66 2.46
C ARG A 40 -1.75 15.89 3.95
N PRO A 41 -1.76 14.83 4.78
CA PRO A 41 -1.29 14.92 6.16
C PRO A 41 0.15 15.41 6.23
N ASP A 42 0.44 16.26 7.22
CA ASP A 42 1.78 16.84 7.44
C ASP A 42 2.69 15.85 8.16
N LEU A 43 3.16 14.88 7.42
CA LEU A 43 4.14 13.87 7.87
C LEU A 43 5.17 13.63 6.76
N PRO A 44 6.41 13.24 7.10
CA PRO A 44 7.47 13.01 6.11
C PRO A 44 7.11 12.03 5.01
N LEU A 45 6.42 10.92 5.35
CA LEU A 45 6.02 9.90 4.38
C LEU A 45 4.54 9.57 4.57
N VAL A 46 3.76 9.67 3.48
CA VAL A 46 2.34 9.31 3.49
C VAL A 46 2.00 8.47 2.27
N GLY A 47 1.45 7.30 2.50
CA GLY A 47 0.93 6.43 1.46
C GLY A 47 -0.51 6.01 1.70
N ALA A 48 -1.10 5.29 0.77
CA ALA A 48 -2.48 4.83 0.88
C ALA A 48 -2.73 3.49 0.20
N SER A 49 -3.70 2.76 0.72
CA SER A 49 -4.30 1.62 0.03
C SER A 49 -5.26 2.11 -1.04
N VAL A 50 -5.17 1.51 -2.22
CA VAL A 50 -6.02 1.82 -3.37
C VAL A 50 -6.47 0.53 -4.06
N HIS A 51 -7.61 0.57 -4.74
CA HIS A 51 -8.20 -0.58 -5.42
C HIS A 51 -8.57 -0.27 -6.87
N ARG A 52 -8.56 0.98 -7.28
CA ARG A 52 -9.00 1.45 -8.59
C ARG A 52 -8.34 2.76 -8.99
N ARG A 53 -8.42 3.06 -10.29
CA ARG A 53 -7.84 4.25 -10.89
C ARG A 53 -8.20 5.56 -10.17
N ALA A 54 -9.46 5.77 -9.84
CA ALA A 54 -9.91 7.01 -9.19
C ALA A 54 -9.21 7.26 -7.85
N GLU A 55 -8.96 6.21 -7.08
CA GLU A 55 -8.22 6.30 -5.80
C GLU A 55 -6.74 6.60 -6.03
N ILE A 56 -6.13 6.03 -7.08
CA ILE A 56 -4.76 6.32 -7.50
C ILE A 56 -4.62 7.80 -7.88
N GLU A 57 -5.52 8.30 -8.71
CA GLU A 57 -5.53 9.71 -9.13
C GLU A 57 -5.74 10.66 -7.96
N ARG A 58 -6.60 10.28 -7.00
CA ARG A 58 -6.79 11.05 -5.78
C ARG A 58 -5.52 11.08 -4.92
N ALA A 59 -4.87 9.95 -4.71
CA ALA A 59 -3.62 9.90 -3.96
C ALA A 59 -2.54 10.80 -4.59
N ALA A 60 -2.41 10.77 -5.92
CA ALA A 60 -1.49 11.62 -6.64
C ALA A 60 -1.86 13.10 -6.51
N SER A 61 -3.13 13.46 -6.63
CA SER A 61 -3.61 14.85 -6.50
C SER A 61 -3.37 15.44 -5.11
N LEU A 62 -3.40 14.62 -4.08
CA LEU A 62 -3.06 15.00 -2.70
C LEU A 62 -1.55 15.06 -2.44
N GLY A 63 -0.72 14.63 -3.38
CA GLY A 63 0.73 14.63 -3.24
C GLY A 63 1.25 13.53 -2.33
N LEU A 64 0.59 12.37 -2.26
CA LEU A 64 1.09 11.24 -1.49
C LEU A 64 2.37 10.67 -2.10
N ASP A 65 3.10 9.88 -1.33
CA ASP A 65 4.42 9.39 -1.71
C ASP A 65 4.40 8.02 -2.37
N TYR A 66 3.40 7.19 -2.07
CA TYR A 66 3.22 5.85 -2.65
C TYR A 66 1.78 5.37 -2.51
N VAL A 67 1.45 4.34 -3.27
CA VAL A 67 0.18 3.61 -3.12
C VAL A 67 0.43 2.10 -3.06
N ILE A 68 -0.44 1.41 -2.35
CA ILE A 68 -0.49 -0.05 -2.31
C ILE A 68 -1.78 -0.49 -2.99
N LEU A 69 -1.63 -1.16 -4.12
CA LEU A 69 -2.75 -1.61 -4.94
C LEU A 69 -2.97 -3.13 -4.76
N GLY A 70 -4.16 -3.50 -4.42
CA GLY A 70 -4.58 -4.89 -4.28
C GLY A 70 -6.05 -5.10 -4.58
N SER A 71 -6.46 -6.33 -4.53
CA SER A 71 -5.73 -7.55 -4.22
C SER A 71 -5.25 -8.24 -5.50
N VAL A 72 -3.98 -8.60 -5.57
CA VAL A 72 -3.45 -9.34 -6.75
C VAL A 72 -4.03 -10.75 -6.78
N ASN A 73 -3.82 -11.50 -5.71
CA ASN A 73 -4.37 -12.86 -5.53
C ASN A 73 -5.43 -12.85 -4.42
N ALA A 74 -6.24 -13.89 -4.39
CA ALA A 74 -7.11 -14.15 -3.24
C ALA A 74 -6.26 -14.30 -1.98
N SER A 75 -6.74 -13.78 -0.85
CA SER A 75 -6.01 -13.82 0.40
C SER A 75 -6.90 -14.25 1.56
N ARG A 76 -6.29 -14.76 2.64
CA ARG A 76 -7.00 -15.12 3.88
C ARG A 76 -7.57 -13.89 4.59
N SER A 77 -6.97 -12.72 4.40
CA SER A 77 -7.42 -11.46 5.00
C SER A 77 -8.75 -10.98 4.43
N HIS A 78 -9.12 -11.42 3.23
CA HIS A 78 -10.36 -11.06 2.55
C HIS A 78 -11.02 -12.32 1.96
N PRO A 79 -11.60 -13.21 2.80
CA PRO A 79 -12.23 -14.43 2.34
C PRO A 79 -13.36 -14.15 1.34
N GLY A 80 -13.44 -14.95 0.27
CA GLY A 80 -14.50 -14.83 -0.74
C GLY A 80 -14.25 -13.77 -1.83
N MET A 81 -13.18 -12.97 -1.72
CA MET A 81 -12.77 -12.04 -2.78
C MET A 81 -11.77 -12.70 -3.71
N THR A 82 -12.04 -12.66 -5.01
CA THR A 82 -11.09 -13.07 -6.05
C THR A 82 -10.08 -11.95 -6.28
N GLY A 83 -8.80 -12.29 -6.50
CA GLY A 83 -7.77 -11.34 -6.87
C GLY A 83 -7.94 -10.81 -8.30
N LEU A 84 -7.30 -9.67 -8.58
CA LEU A 84 -7.25 -9.07 -9.93
C LEU A 84 -6.43 -9.92 -10.91
N GLY A 85 -5.40 -10.60 -10.42
CA GLY A 85 -4.33 -11.13 -11.25
C GLY A 85 -3.37 -10.03 -11.73
N TRP A 86 -2.17 -10.41 -12.10
CA TRP A 86 -1.14 -9.46 -12.51
C TRP A 86 -1.48 -8.64 -13.76
N PRO A 87 -2.11 -9.20 -14.82
CA PRO A 87 -2.47 -8.38 -15.99
C PRO A 87 -3.43 -7.24 -15.67
N ALA A 88 -4.51 -7.51 -14.95
CA ALA A 88 -5.47 -6.48 -14.54
C ALA A 88 -4.88 -5.51 -13.50
N TRP A 89 -4.02 -6.01 -12.61
CA TRP A 89 -3.28 -5.18 -11.68
C TRP A 89 -2.41 -4.16 -12.43
N ALA A 90 -1.63 -4.61 -13.42
CA ALA A 90 -0.77 -3.74 -14.23
C ALA A 90 -1.58 -2.69 -15.01
N GLU A 91 -2.73 -3.07 -15.56
CA GLU A 91 -3.63 -2.12 -16.24
C GLU A 91 -4.11 -1.00 -15.32
N THR A 92 -4.37 -1.30 -14.07
CA THR A 92 -4.76 -0.29 -13.07
C THR A 92 -3.55 0.52 -12.61
N ALA A 93 -2.45 -0.13 -12.31
CA ALA A 93 -1.22 0.49 -11.80
C ALA A 93 -0.62 1.52 -12.76
N ARG A 94 -0.77 1.31 -14.07
CA ARG A 94 -0.19 2.21 -15.10
C ARG A 94 -0.68 3.66 -15.01
N TRP A 95 -1.80 3.90 -14.36
CA TRP A 95 -2.35 5.25 -14.15
C TRP A 95 -1.67 6.00 -13.01
N SER A 96 -0.77 5.36 -12.28
CA SER A 96 -0.08 6.00 -11.17
C SER A 96 1.19 6.73 -11.61
N SER A 97 1.31 7.98 -11.17
CA SER A 97 2.58 8.73 -11.19
C SER A 97 3.42 8.47 -9.94
N LEU A 98 2.85 7.77 -8.94
CA LEU A 98 3.52 7.40 -7.69
C LEU A 98 4.05 5.97 -7.76
N PRO A 99 5.06 5.63 -6.96
CA PRO A 99 5.44 4.23 -6.75
C PRO A 99 4.24 3.39 -6.32
N VAL A 100 4.03 2.24 -6.97
CA VAL A 100 2.93 1.31 -6.69
C VAL A 100 3.48 0.00 -6.18
N TYR A 101 2.99 -0.44 -5.03
CA TYR A 101 3.31 -1.73 -4.45
C TYR A 101 2.12 -2.68 -4.62
N GLY A 102 2.39 -3.94 -4.96
CA GLY A 102 1.35 -4.97 -5.03
C GLY A 102 1.08 -5.60 -3.67
N ILE A 103 -0.17 -5.89 -3.37
CA ILE A 103 -0.59 -6.63 -2.17
C ILE A 103 -1.68 -7.64 -2.54
N GLY A 104 -1.80 -8.67 -1.71
CA GLY A 104 -2.83 -9.69 -1.82
C GLY A 104 -2.27 -11.06 -2.14
N GLY A 105 -2.12 -11.90 -1.12
CA GLY A 105 -1.61 -13.26 -1.26
C GLY A 105 -0.19 -13.36 -1.81
N LEU A 106 0.63 -12.33 -1.63
CA LEU A 106 1.99 -12.26 -2.15
C LEU A 106 3.03 -12.63 -1.08
N GLY A 107 4.18 -13.10 -1.54
CA GLY A 107 5.34 -13.40 -0.72
C GLY A 107 6.63 -12.90 -1.35
N HIS A 108 7.77 -13.23 -0.76
CA HIS A 108 9.09 -12.83 -1.25
C HIS A 108 9.36 -13.32 -2.68
N ASP A 109 8.87 -14.51 -3.05
CA ASP A 109 9.07 -15.12 -4.35
C ASP A 109 8.31 -14.39 -5.48
N ASP A 110 7.36 -13.51 -5.14
CA ASP A 110 6.56 -12.77 -6.11
C ASP A 110 7.21 -11.43 -6.54
N LEU A 111 8.35 -11.05 -5.96
CA LEU A 111 8.96 -9.76 -6.22
C LEU A 111 9.36 -9.56 -7.69
N ASP A 112 9.91 -10.58 -8.33
CA ASP A 112 10.35 -10.46 -9.72
C ASP A 112 9.16 -10.33 -10.68
N VAL A 113 8.11 -11.13 -10.49
CA VAL A 113 6.89 -11.02 -11.30
C VAL A 113 6.16 -9.69 -11.05
N ALA A 114 6.16 -9.21 -9.82
CA ALA A 114 5.60 -7.90 -9.48
C ALA A 114 6.31 -6.78 -10.23
N ARG A 115 7.64 -6.78 -10.20
CA ARG A 115 8.46 -5.79 -10.92
C ARG A 115 8.26 -5.86 -12.43
N ALA A 116 8.14 -7.05 -12.99
CA ALA A 116 7.83 -7.25 -14.41
C ALA A 116 6.48 -6.63 -14.82
N HIS A 117 5.55 -6.46 -13.88
CA HIS A 117 4.26 -5.81 -14.10
C HIS A 117 4.21 -4.34 -13.65
N GLY A 118 5.36 -3.75 -13.33
CA GLY A 118 5.47 -2.33 -13.01
C GLY A 118 5.37 -1.98 -11.52
N ALA A 119 5.34 -2.98 -10.63
CA ALA A 119 5.38 -2.73 -9.19
C ALA A 119 6.76 -2.25 -8.73
N SER A 120 6.78 -1.32 -7.78
CA SER A 120 8.01 -0.94 -7.07
C SER A 120 8.44 -2.00 -6.05
N GLY A 121 7.52 -2.83 -5.62
CA GLY A 121 7.76 -3.91 -4.67
C GLY A 121 6.46 -4.62 -4.30
N VAL A 122 6.53 -5.47 -3.30
CA VAL A 122 5.39 -6.22 -2.76
C VAL A 122 5.16 -5.89 -1.30
N ALA A 123 3.89 -5.86 -0.91
CA ALA A 123 3.46 -5.82 0.48
C ALA A 123 2.87 -7.19 0.85
N MET A 124 3.16 -7.66 2.03
CA MET A 124 2.71 -8.98 2.52
C MET A 124 2.27 -8.92 3.97
N ILE A 125 1.33 -9.76 4.31
CA ILE A 125 0.87 -9.96 5.69
C ILE A 125 1.21 -11.38 6.12
N GLY A 126 0.46 -12.37 5.63
CA GLY A 126 0.63 -13.76 6.02
C GLY A 126 2.02 -14.32 5.74
N ALA A 127 2.56 -14.08 4.56
CA ALA A 127 3.87 -14.57 4.17
C ALA A 127 5.01 -13.98 5.03
N ALA A 128 4.86 -12.75 5.52
CA ALA A 128 5.84 -12.12 6.41
C ALA A 128 5.91 -12.84 7.78
N TRP A 129 4.85 -13.52 8.18
CA TRP A 129 4.77 -14.29 9.43
C TRP A 129 4.93 -15.80 9.21
N GLY A 130 5.36 -16.24 8.02
CA GLY A 130 5.48 -17.65 7.69
C GLY A 130 4.14 -18.37 7.46
N MET A 131 3.04 -17.64 7.31
CA MET A 131 1.72 -18.16 7.00
C MET A 131 1.47 -18.07 5.48
N ARG A 132 1.28 -19.23 4.85
CA ARG A 132 0.95 -19.35 3.42
C ARG A 132 -0.40 -20.00 3.22
#